data_34fa5d830d13d68708d357d4565b0a8e
#
_entry.id   34fa5d830d13d68708d357d4565b0a8e
#
_cell.length_a   1.000
_cell.length_b   1.000
_cell.length_c   1.000
_cell.angle_alpha   90.00
_cell.angle_beta   90.00
_cell.angle_gamma   90.00
#
_symmetry.space_group_name_H-M   'P 1'
#
loop_
_entity.id
_entity.type
_entity.pdbx_description
1 polymer ?
#
loop_
_entity_poly.entity_id
_entity_poly.type
_entity_poly.pdbx_seq_one_letter_code
_entity_poly.pdbx_strand_id
1 'polypeptide(L)'
;MDGTISRLGGKTFDSEGYDLLGLITGSEGLLCVITEVTVKILKKPQTIKAALIGFSSIEDGGRCVSDIIASGIIPSGMEMMDKALIHATDNFIKAGYPRDAESMLIVELDGTETEVKLSLIHI
;
A
#
# COMPACT_ATOMS: atom_id res chain seq x y z
N MET A 1 36.12 -1.26 1.68
CA MET A 1 35.24 -1.70 0.59
C MET A 1 36.16 -2.03 -0.58
N ASP A 2 36.07 -3.25 -1.09
CA ASP A 2 36.95 -3.78 -2.15
C ASP A 2 36.28 -3.83 -3.53
N GLY A 3 35.01 -3.40 -3.60
CA GLY A 3 34.22 -3.42 -4.84
C GLY A 3 33.70 -4.81 -5.23
N THR A 4 33.74 -5.79 -4.34
CA THR A 4 33.22 -7.13 -4.62
C THR A 4 31.72 -7.09 -4.86
N ILE A 5 31.25 -7.73 -5.93
CA ILE A 5 29.82 -7.88 -6.26
C ILE A 5 29.37 -9.25 -5.79
N SER A 6 28.31 -9.27 -4.97
CA SER A 6 27.69 -10.49 -4.47
C SER A 6 26.24 -10.60 -4.95
N ARG A 7 25.78 -11.80 -5.30
CA ARG A 7 24.38 -12.08 -5.61
C ARG A 7 23.72 -12.77 -4.41
N LEU A 8 22.58 -12.24 -3.99
CA LEU A 8 21.78 -12.74 -2.88
C LEU A 8 20.41 -13.18 -3.39
N GLY A 9 19.86 -14.23 -2.75
CA GLY A 9 18.57 -14.79 -3.14
C GLY A 9 18.64 -15.69 -4.38
N GLY A 10 17.50 -16.29 -4.71
CA GLY A 10 17.33 -17.21 -5.82
C GLY A 10 15.90 -17.20 -6.37
N LYS A 11 15.58 -18.19 -7.22
CA LYS A 11 14.22 -18.37 -7.77
C LYS A 11 13.28 -19.08 -6.78
N THR A 12 13.79 -19.62 -5.70
CA THR A 12 13.07 -20.29 -4.63
C THR A 12 13.05 -19.39 -3.39
N PHE A 13 12.05 -19.60 -2.51
CA PHE A 13 11.95 -18.86 -1.25
C PHE A 13 12.98 -19.33 -0.20
N ASP A 14 13.55 -20.52 -0.39
CA ASP A 14 14.54 -21.07 0.52
C ASP A 14 15.93 -20.55 0.17
N SER A 15 16.62 -19.99 1.15
CA SER A 15 18.04 -19.63 1.05
C SER A 15 18.85 -20.54 1.97
N GLU A 16 20.02 -20.97 1.51
CA GLU A 16 20.98 -21.65 2.39
C GLU A 16 21.62 -20.62 3.34
N GLY A 17 21.52 -20.85 4.64
CA GLY A 17 22.10 -19.98 5.65
C GLY A 17 21.20 -18.81 6.08
N TYR A 18 21.81 -17.67 6.38
CA TYR A 18 21.08 -16.47 6.83
C TYR A 18 20.31 -15.81 5.67
N ASP A 19 19.12 -15.27 5.97
CA ASP A 19 18.35 -14.47 5.03
C ASP A 19 18.97 -13.08 4.82
N LEU A 20 20.02 -13.04 4.03
CA LEU A 20 20.71 -11.79 3.70
C LEU A 20 19.85 -10.89 2.79
N LEU A 21 18.93 -11.46 2.00
CA LEU A 21 18.01 -10.68 1.16
C LEU A 21 17.03 -9.87 2.02
N GLY A 22 16.47 -10.50 3.05
CA GLY A 22 15.62 -9.81 4.04
C GLY A 22 16.41 -8.75 4.80
N LEU A 23 17.66 -9.03 5.16
CA LEU A 23 18.52 -8.08 5.89
C LEU A 23 18.77 -6.79 5.08
N ILE A 24 19.05 -6.88 3.77
CA ILE A 24 19.34 -5.70 2.94
C ILE A 24 18.09 -4.97 2.47
N THR A 25 16.93 -5.65 2.47
CA THR A 25 15.65 -5.04 2.09
C THR A 25 15.27 -3.98 3.14
N GLY A 26 15.08 -2.74 2.71
CA GLY A 26 14.82 -1.61 3.61
C GLY A 26 16.06 -1.04 4.29
N SER A 27 17.28 -1.45 3.92
CA SER A 27 18.53 -0.94 4.55
C SER A 27 18.92 0.48 4.10
N GLU A 28 18.18 1.08 3.17
CA GLU A 28 18.39 2.46 2.67
C GLU A 28 19.84 2.76 2.25
N GLY A 29 20.56 1.75 1.77
CA GLY A 29 21.96 1.88 1.33
C GLY A 29 22.99 1.85 2.46
N LEU A 30 22.59 1.63 3.73
CA LEU A 30 23.51 1.59 4.86
C LEU A 30 24.41 0.34 4.86
N LEU A 31 23.93 -0.77 4.35
CA LEU A 31 24.66 -2.05 4.36
C LEU A 31 25.40 -2.34 3.06
N CYS A 32 24.84 -1.93 1.93
CA CYS A 32 25.42 -2.17 0.61
C CYS A 32 24.82 -1.22 -0.44
N VAL A 33 25.44 -1.21 -1.62
CA VAL A 33 24.86 -0.57 -2.81
C VAL A 33 24.20 -1.64 -3.66
N ILE A 34 22.89 -1.50 -3.90
CA ILE A 34 22.12 -2.42 -4.75
C ILE A 34 22.26 -1.96 -6.19
N THR A 35 22.90 -2.77 -7.02
CA THR A 35 23.18 -2.45 -8.44
C THR A 35 22.23 -3.14 -9.40
N GLU A 36 21.63 -4.27 -9.00
CA GLU A 36 20.74 -5.06 -9.83
C GLU A 36 19.68 -5.73 -8.97
N VAL A 37 18.43 -5.72 -9.41
CA VAL A 37 17.30 -6.39 -8.72
C VAL A 37 16.53 -7.23 -9.74
N THR A 38 16.29 -8.50 -9.38
CA THR A 38 15.39 -9.38 -10.15
C THR A 38 14.06 -9.47 -9.41
N VAL A 39 12.97 -9.09 -10.06
CA VAL A 39 11.64 -9.08 -9.47
C VAL A 39 10.65 -9.89 -10.28
N LYS A 40 9.63 -10.44 -9.62
CA LYS A 40 8.46 -10.98 -10.29
C LYS A 40 7.58 -9.82 -10.73
N ILE A 41 7.29 -9.75 -12.02
CA ILE A 41 6.37 -8.73 -12.55
C ILE A 41 4.92 -9.18 -12.44
N LEU A 42 4.04 -8.20 -12.24
CA LEU A 42 2.60 -8.37 -12.28
C LEU A 42 2.04 -7.84 -13.61
N LYS A 43 0.88 -8.36 -14.01
CA LYS A 43 0.16 -7.82 -15.16
C LYS A 43 -0.31 -6.40 -14.82
N LYS A 44 -0.13 -5.45 -15.74
CA LYS A 44 -0.63 -4.09 -15.57
C LYS A 44 -2.15 -4.12 -15.42
N PRO A 45 -2.72 -3.47 -14.41
CA PRO A 45 -4.17 -3.42 -14.24
C PRO A 45 -4.84 -2.70 -15.41
N GLN A 46 -6.08 -3.10 -15.72
CA GLN A 46 -6.88 -2.48 -16.79
C GLN A 46 -7.50 -1.16 -16.33
N THR A 47 -7.86 -1.09 -15.04
CA THR A 47 -8.49 0.07 -14.43
C THR A 47 -8.02 0.24 -13.00
N ILE A 48 -8.09 1.49 -12.52
CA ILE A 48 -7.87 1.87 -11.12
C ILE A 48 -9.05 2.73 -10.71
N LYS A 49 -9.60 2.47 -9.53
CA LYS A 49 -10.67 3.26 -8.91
C LYS A 49 -10.30 3.56 -7.47
N ALA A 50 -10.67 4.73 -7.00
CA ALA A 50 -10.52 5.12 -5.60
C ALA A 50 -11.90 5.35 -4.99
N ALA A 51 -12.09 4.86 -3.76
CA ALA A 51 -13.19 5.23 -2.88
C ALA A 51 -12.68 6.14 -1.78
N LEU A 52 -13.47 7.16 -1.44
CA LEU A 52 -13.18 8.07 -0.36
C LEU A 52 -14.33 7.97 0.66
N ILE A 53 -14.00 7.59 1.89
CA ILE A 53 -14.97 7.25 2.92
C ILE A 53 -14.69 8.10 4.16
N GLY A 54 -15.64 8.92 4.59
CA GLY A 54 -15.56 9.69 5.83
C GLY A 54 -16.24 8.96 6.98
N PHE A 55 -15.66 9.04 8.18
CA PHE A 55 -16.17 8.42 9.40
C PHE A 55 -16.37 9.45 10.51
N SER A 56 -17.33 9.17 11.39
CA SER A 56 -17.60 9.98 12.58
C SER A 56 -16.67 9.67 13.77
N SER A 57 -15.83 8.63 13.65
CA SER A 57 -14.77 8.30 14.62
C SER A 57 -13.56 7.68 13.95
N ILE A 58 -12.42 7.72 14.65
CA ILE A 58 -11.18 7.06 14.17
C ILE A 58 -11.33 5.54 14.28
N GLU A 59 -12.02 5.08 15.31
CA GLU A 59 -12.27 3.65 15.56
C GLU A 59 -13.08 3.00 14.43
N ASP A 60 -14.08 3.69 13.91
CA ASP A 60 -14.87 3.20 12.77
C ASP A 60 -14.03 3.12 11.50
N GLY A 61 -13.17 4.10 11.28
CA GLY A 61 -12.19 4.05 10.17
C GLY A 61 -11.26 2.84 10.28
N GLY A 62 -10.69 2.62 11.46
CA GLY A 62 -9.82 1.46 11.72
C GLY A 62 -10.56 0.12 11.59
N ARG A 63 -11.82 0.05 12.02
CA ARG A 63 -12.66 -1.14 11.83
C ARG A 63 -12.91 -1.42 10.35
N CYS A 64 -13.24 -0.38 9.57
CA CYS A 64 -13.45 -0.51 8.12
C CYS A 64 -12.22 -1.09 7.42
N VAL A 65 -11.00 -0.65 7.76
CA VAL A 65 -9.75 -1.23 7.23
C VAL A 65 -9.69 -2.73 7.50
N SER A 66 -9.97 -3.14 8.75
CA SER A 66 -9.96 -4.55 9.15
C SER A 66 -11.01 -5.37 8.40
N ASP A 67 -12.22 -4.82 8.22
CA ASP A 67 -13.33 -5.48 7.56
C ASP A 67 -13.09 -5.66 6.06
N ILE A 68 -12.49 -4.67 5.39
CA ILE A 68 -12.08 -4.75 3.98
C ILE A 68 -11.12 -5.94 3.78
N ILE A 69 -10.08 -6.02 4.60
CA ILE A 69 -9.09 -7.10 4.51
C ILE A 69 -9.72 -8.45 4.85
N ALA A 70 -10.56 -8.50 5.90
CA ALA A 70 -11.24 -9.74 6.32
C ALA A 70 -12.23 -10.26 5.26
N SER A 71 -12.80 -9.39 4.45
CA SER A 71 -13.68 -9.77 3.33
C SER A 71 -12.92 -10.36 2.12
N GLY A 72 -11.59 -10.39 2.16
CA GLY A 72 -10.74 -10.91 1.09
C GLY A 72 -10.46 -9.89 -0.03
N ILE A 73 -10.86 -8.63 0.15
CA ILE A 73 -10.51 -7.54 -0.77
C ILE A 73 -9.07 -7.10 -0.47
N ILE A 74 -8.23 -7.09 -1.51
CA ILE A 74 -6.84 -6.64 -1.41
C ILE A 74 -6.71 -5.35 -2.23
N PRO A 75 -6.82 -4.18 -1.60
CA PRO A 75 -6.62 -2.91 -2.27
C PRO A 75 -5.18 -2.73 -2.76
N SER A 76 -4.97 -1.98 -3.82
CA SER A 76 -3.63 -1.55 -4.24
C SER A 76 -3.04 -0.49 -3.30
N GLY A 77 -3.91 0.24 -2.59
CA GLY A 77 -3.53 1.18 -1.55
C GLY A 77 -4.67 1.47 -0.58
N MET A 78 -4.35 1.69 0.68
CA MET A 78 -5.26 2.24 1.70
C MET A 78 -4.53 3.28 2.52
N GLU A 79 -5.10 4.47 2.59
CA GLU A 79 -4.55 5.61 3.32
C GLU A 79 -5.61 6.14 4.29
N MET A 80 -5.27 6.24 5.56
CA MET A 80 -6.14 6.78 6.59
C MET A 80 -5.63 8.14 7.08
N MET A 81 -6.51 9.10 7.16
CA MET A 81 -6.23 10.43 7.67
C MET A 81 -7.13 10.74 8.86
N ASP A 82 -6.56 11.33 9.90
CA ASP A 82 -7.32 11.94 10.99
C ASP A 82 -7.85 13.34 10.59
N LYS A 83 -8.68 13.92 11.41
CA LYS A 83 -9.29 15.24 11.19
C LYS A 83 -8.26 16.34 10.97
N ALA A 84 -7.15 16.32 11.71
CA ALA A 84 -6.11 17.33 11.58
C ALA A 84 -5.44 17.25 10.21
N LEU A 85 -5.13 16.05 9.74
CA LEU A 85 -4.53 15.82 8.43
C LEU A 85 -5.52 16.10 7.30
N ILE A 86 -6.82 15.73 7.45
CA ILE A 86 -7.88 16.09 6.49
C ILE A 86 -7.90 17.61 6.27
N HIS A 87 -7.94 18.38 7.36
CA HIS A 87 -7.97 19.85 7.28
C HIS A 87 -6.69 20.42 6.68
N ALA A 88 -5.52 19.93 7.09
CA ALA A 88 -4.24 20.41 6.57
C ALA A 88 -4.12 20.16 5.06
N THR A 89 -4.45 18.95 4.63
CA THR A 89 -4.39 18.54 3.22
C THR A 89 -5.41 19.31 2.38
N ASP A 90 -6.66 19.41 2.86
CA ASP A 90 -7.71 20.14 2.11
C ASP A 90 -7.43 21.64 2.01
N ASN A 91 -6.84 22.24 3.02
CA ASN A 91 -6.39 23.64 2.96
C ASN A 91 -5.31 23.87 1.91
N PHE A 92 -4.42 22.88 1.70
CA PHE A 92 -3.31 22.96 0.76
C PHE A 92 -3.74 22.67 -0.68
N ILE A 93 -4.43 21.56 -0.92
CA ILE A 93 -4.78 21.11 -2.28
C ILE A 93 -6.22 21.44 -2.69
N LYS A 94 -7.09 21.82 -1.76
CA LYS A 94 -8.52 22.11 -1.97
C LYS A 94 -9.26 20.98 -2.71
N ALA A 95 -9.04 19.76 -2.27
CA ALA A 95 -9.63 18.55 -2.86
C ALA A 95 -11.13 18.41 -2.57
N GLY A 96 -11.67 19.17 -1.61
CA GLY A 96 -13.07 19.08 -1.19
C GLY A 96 -13.31 17.89 -0.25
N TYR A 97 -12.35 17.57 0.59
CA TYR A 97 -12.48 16.50 1.57
C TYR A 97 -13.58 16.77 2.61
N PRO A 98 -14.20 15.72 3.20
CA PRO A 98 -15.24 15.87 4.21
C PRO A 98 -14.65 16.43 5.52
N ARG A 99 -14.71 17.75 5.69
CA ARG A 99 -14.08 18.47 6.83
C ARG A 99 -14.76 18.24 8.18
N ASP A 100 -15.96 17.71 8.17
CA ASP A 100 -16.76 17.32 9.35
C ASP A 100 -16.45 15.89 9.83
N ALA A 101 -15.76 15.08 8.99
CA ALA A 101 -15.32 13.75 9.39
C ALA A 101 -14.23 13.79 10.47
N GLU A 102 -14.28 12.84 11.41
CA GLU A 102 -13.21 12.64 12.41
C GLU A 102 -12.06 11.79 11.85
N SER A 103 -12.35 10.94 10.87
CA SER A 103 -11.33 10.26 10.06
C SER A 103 -11.82 10.03 8.63
N MET A 104 -10.89 9.79 7.73
CA MET A 104 -11.17 9.51 6.32
C MET A 104 -10.26 8.39 5.83
N LEU A 105 -10.82 7.49 5.03
CA LEU A 105 -10.08 6.42 4.36
C LEU A 105 -10.15 6.64 2.85
N ILE A 106 -9.00 6.55 2.20
CA ILE A 106 -8.88 6.44 0.75
C ILE A 106 -8.51 5.00 0.45
N VAL A 107 -9.33 4.32 -0.36
CA VAL A 107 -9.10 2.93 -0.78
C VAL A 107 -8.93 2.91 -2.28
N GLU A 108 -7.77 2.46 -2.75
CA GLU A 108 -7.50 2.29 -4.17
C GLU A 108 -7.63 0.82 -4.56
N LEU A 109 -8.40 0.56 -5.60
CA LEU A 109 -8.62 -0.77 -6.16
C LEU A 109 -8.14 -0.79 -7.60
N ASP A 110 -7.35 -1.77 -7.94
CA ASP A 110 -6.86 -2.01 -9.29
C ASP A 110 -7.15 -3.45 -9.76
N GLY A 111 -7.15 -3.67 -11.06
CA GLY A 111 -7.42 -4.97 -11.65
C GLY A 111 -8.17 -4.90 -12.97
N THR A 112 -8.97 -5.93 -13.27
CA THR A 112 -9.92 -5.90 -14.37
C THR A 112 -11.13 -5.03 -14.01
N GLU A 113 -11.84 -4.52 -15.01
CA GLU A 113 -13.04 -3.70 -14.77
C GLU A 113 -14.10 -4.43 -13.91
N THR A 114 -14.26 -5.73 -14.12
CA THR A 114 -15.21 -6.54 -13.37
C THR A 114 -14.79 -6.72 -11.91
N GLU A 115 -13.53 -7.03 -11.66
CA GLU A 115 -12.99 -7.20 -10.30
C GLU A 115 -13.11 -5.90 -9.50
N VAL A 116 -12.67 -4.78 -10.08
CA VAL A 116 -12.74 -3.46 -9.41
C VAL A 116 -14.17 -3.06 -9.13
N LYS A 117 -15.10 -3.30 -10.07
CA LYS A 117 -16.52 -2.99 -9.87
C LYS A 117 -17.13 -3.83 -8.75
N LEU A 118 -16.83 -5.13 -8.69
CA LEU A 118 -17.31 -6.01 -7.63
C LEU A 118 -16.76 -5.61 -6.27
N SER A 119 -15.46 -5.33 -6.17
CA SER A 119 -14.84 -4.91 -4.93
C SER A 119 -15.45 -3.60 -4.39
N LEU A 120 -15.70 -2.62 -5.25
CA LEU A 120 -16.35 -1.36 -4.86
C LEU A 120 -17.79 -1.53 -4.33
N ILE A 121 -18.51 -2.57 -4.75
CA ILE A 121 -19.87 -2.85 -4.25
C ILE A 121 -19.82 -3.41 -2.82
N HIS A 122 -18.71 -4.05 -2.44
CA HIS A 122 -18.55 -4.73 -1.16
C HIS A 122 -17.78 -3.91 -0.11
N ILE A 123 -17.22 -2.74 -0.47
CA ILE A 123 -16.66 -1.75 0.44
C ILE A 123 -17.76 -0.77 0.87
#